data_a2efddb39648733a908b66dda84a9c46
#
_entry.id   a2efddb39648733a908b66dda84a9c46
#
_cell.length_a   1.000
_cell.length_b   1.000
_cell.length_c   1.000
_cell.angle_alpha   90.00
_cell.angle_beta   90.00
_cell.angle_gamma   90.00
#
_symmetry.space_group_name_H-M   'P 1'
#
loop_
_entity.id
_entity.type
_entity.pdbx_description
1 polymer ?
#
loop_
_entity_poly.entity_id
_entity_poly.type
_entity_poly.pdbx_seq_one_letter_code
_entity_poly.pdbx_strand_id
1 'polypeptide(L)'
;AAKCSQAFSPADPATGKKASAKCCTSDITLAEFRTLTAKMDGFNPDAKTPAEYQNGTPRWRTDLYANSGTLMTHDESIALIKSLGAKFTPELKAPEVAMPFDGDYSQEKYASQMIAAYKKVGIPPGDVFAQSFKLADVLYWVKTEPAFGAQAVYLEDRYEKQGLDPNKPETWKP
;
A
#
# COMPACT_ATOMS: atom_id res chain seq x y z
N ALA A 1 -10.23 15.19 -10.31
CA ALA A 1 -9.15 15.07 -11.30
C ALA A 1 -8.17 16.25 -11.27
N ALA A 2 -8.59 17.46 -10.91
CA ALA A 2 -7.69 18.63 -10.84
C ALA A 2 -6.67 18.58 -9.69
N LYS A 3 -6.85 17.67 -8.73
CA LYS A 3 -5.98 17.52 -7.54
C LYS A 3 -4.96 16.39 -7.66
N CYS A 4 -5.14 15.48 -8.60
CA CYS A 4 -4.20 14.36 -8.79
C CYS A 4 -2.86 14.84 -9.33
N SER A 5 -1.76 14.22 -8.88
CA SER A 5 -0.40 14.54 -9.30
C SER A 5 -0.18 14.34 -10.81
N GLN A 6 -0.96 13.46 -11.45
CA GLN A 6 -0.99 13.30 -12.90
C GLN A 6 -2.41 13.11 -13.40
N ALA A 7 -2.90 14.06 -14.21
CA ALA A 7 -4.17 13.93 -14.92
C ALA A 7 -4.14 12.74 -15.89
N PHE A 8 -5.32 12.19 -16.20
CA PHE A 8 -5.43 11.15 -17.22
C PHE A 8 -4.88 11.63 -18.57
N SER A 9 -4.04 10.79 -19.17
CA SER A 9 -3.51 10.93 -20.51
C SER A 9 -3.92 9.72 -21.34
N PRO A 10 -4.62 9.89 -22.48
CA PRO A 10 -5.08 8.77 -23.29
C PRO A 10 -3.94 8.06 -23.99
N ALA A 11 -4.17 6.81 -24.36
CA ALA A 11 -3.26 6.07 -25.23
C ALA A 11 -3.24 6.66 -26.64
N ASP A 12 -2.07 6.63 -27.26
CA ASP A 12 -1.87 7.02 -28.67
C ASP A 12 -1.21 5.88 -29.44
N PRO A 13 -1.96 5.12 -30.25
CA PRO A 13 -1.40 4.02 -31.04
C PRO A 13 -0.39 4.46 -32.08
N ALA A 14 -0.47 5.71 -32.58
CA ALA A 14 0.45 6.20 -33.60
C ALA A 14 1.89 6.37 -33.06
N THR A 15 2.00 6.69 -31.75
CA THR A 15 3.29 6.86 -31.08
C THR A 15 3.65 5.69 -30.17
N GLY A 16 2.74 4.70 -30.00
CA GLY A 16 2.90 3.60 -29.05
C GLY A 16 2.70 4.01 -27.58
N LYS A 17 2.27 5.25 -27.32
CA LYS A 17 2.03 5.77 -25.97
C LYS A 17 0.87 5.03 -25.31
N LYS A 18 1.06 4.53 -24.08
CA LYS A 18 0.01 3.93 -23.26
C LYS A 18 -0.73 5.00 -22.44
N ALA A 19 -1.98 4.70 -22.11
CA ALA A 19 -2.77 5.54 -21.20
C ALA A 19 -2.13 5.54 -19.81
N SER A 20 -2.20 6.68 -19.13
CA SER A 20 -1.64 6.84 -17.79
C SER A 20 -2.43 7.84 -16.95
N ALA A 21 -2.42 7.63 -15.64
CA ALA A 21 -2.93 8.54 -14.62
C ALA A 21 -2.22 8.24 -13.30
N LYS A 22 -2.08 9.23 -12.42
CA LYS A 22 -1.59 9.01 -11.06
C LYS A 22 -2.35 9.92 -10.09
N CYS A 23 -2.93 9.32 -9.07
CA CYS A 23 -3.59 10.00 -7.97
C CYS A 23 -3.23 9.28 -6.67
N CYS A 24 -2.41 9.89 -5.86
CA CYS A 24 -1.97 9.35 -4.59
C CYS A 24 -2.92 9.76 -3.46
N THR A 25 -2.91 9.01 -2.35
CA THR A 25 -3.66 9.41 -1.15
C THR A 25 -3.19 10.75 -0.58
N SER A 26 -1.95 11.15 -0.83
CA SER A 26 -1.41 12.47 -0.53
C SER A 26 -2.01 13.61 -1.36
N ASP A 27 -2.67 13.31 -2.48
CA ASP A 27 -3.29 14.31 -3.37
C ASP A 27 -4.72 14.67 -2.94
N ILE A 28 -5.33 13.86 -2.08
CA ILE A 28 -6.76 13.96 -1.72
C ILE A 28 -6.96 13.91 -0.20
N THR A 29 -8.02 14.51 0.25
CA THR A 29 -8.45 14.44 1.65
C THR A 29 -9.08 13.09 1.98
N LEU A 30 -9.15 12.75 3.29
CA LEU A 30 -9.88 11.55 3.74
C LEU A 30 -11.36 11.57 3.32
N ALA A 31 -12.01 12.76 3.33
CA ALA A 31 -13.40 12.90 2.89
C ALA A 31 -13.54 12.54 1.40
N GLU A 32 -12.63 12.98 0.55
CA GLU A 32 -12.60 12.63 -0.88
C GLU A 32 -12.27 11.15 -1.08
N PHE A 33 -11.30 10.60 -0.34
CA PHE A 33 -10.97 9.17 -0.38
C PHE A 33 -12.21 8.29 -0.10
N ARG A 34 -13.04 8.66 0.88
CA ARG A 34 -14.27 7.94 1.23
C ARG A 34 -15.37 7.98 0.16
N THR A 35 -15.27 8.87 -0.82
CA THR A 35 -16.21 8.89 -1.97
C THR A 35 -15.84 7.89 -3.06
N LEU A 36 -14.66 7.29 -2.99
CA LEU A 36 -14.19 6.34 -3.98
C LEU A 36 -14.71 4.93 -3.68
N THR A 37 -14.83 4.13 -4.72
CA THR A 37 -15.11 2.70 -4.62
C THR A 37 -13.82 1.94 -4.93
N ALA A 38 -13.46 0.99 -4.06
CA ALA A 38 -12.31 0.15 -4.32
C ALA A 38 -12.59 -0.81 -5.48
N LYS A 39 -11.60 -0.97 -6.36
CA LYS A 39 -11.64 -1.95 -7.43
C LYS A 39 -10.39 -2.83 -7.41
N MET A 40 -10.49 -3.98 -8.04
CA MET A 40 -9.36 -4.87 -8.27
C MET A 40 -8.23 -4.12 -9.00
N ASP A 41 -6.99 -4.44 -8.69
CA ASP A 41 -5.81 -3.90 -9.36
C ASP A 41 -5.90 -4.06 -10.88
N GLY A 42 -5.37 -3.07 -11.56
CA GLY A 42 -5.28 -3.06 -13.00
C GLY A 42 -5.99 -1.87 -13.65
N PHE A 43 -5.54 -1.58 -14.84
CA PHE A 43 -6.09 -0.53 -15.69
C PHE A 43 -5.96 -0.96 -17.15
N ASN A 44 -6.74 -0.33 -18.03
CA ASN A 44 -6.61 -0.54 -19.46
C ASN A 44 -5.52 0.38 -20.04
N PRO A 45 -4.36 -0.16 -20.45
CA PRO A 45 -3.26 0.66 -20.98
C PRO A 45 -3.56 1.26 -22.36
N ASP A 46 -4.58 0.79 -23.05
CA ASP A 46 -4.96 1.27 -24.38
C ASP A 46 -6.18 2.21 -24.36
N ALA A 47 -6.58 2.64 -23.17
CA ALA A 47 -7.75 3.48 -22.94
C ALA A 47 -7.66 4.86 -23.62
N LYS A 48 -8.81 5.31 -24.14
CA LYS A 48 -8.99 6.65 -24.71
C LYS A 48 -9.68 7.60 -23.74
N THR A 49 -10.40 7.05 -22.76
CA THR A 49 -11.16 7.80 -21.76
C THR A 49 -10.82 7.34 -20.33
N PRO A 50 -11.05 8.18 -19.30
CA PRO A 50 -10.87 7.76 -17.92
C PRO A 50 -11.73 6.54 -17.52
N ALA A 51 -12.93 6.44 -18.04
CA ALA A 51 -13.83 5.31 -17.78
C ALA A 51 -13.26 3.99 -18.33
N GLU A 52 -12.78 4.00 -19.57
CA GLU A 52 -12.10 2.84 -20.15
C GLU A 52 -10.82 2.46 -19.37
N TYR A 53 -10.08 3.47 -18.90
CA TYR A 53 -8.87 3.26 -18.11
C TYR A 53 -9.14 2.50 -16.81
N GLN A 54 -10.21 2.89 -16.10
CA GLN A 54 -10.61 2.27 -14.85
C GLN A 54 -11.22 0.87 -15.02
N ASN A 55 -11.71 0.53 -16.20
CA ASN A 55 -12.33 -0.78 -16.47
C ASN A 55 -11.33 -1.91 -16.78
N GLY A 56 -10.02 -1.64 -16.66
CA GLY A 56 -9.01 -2.69 -16.84
C GLY A 56 -8.93 -3.64 -15.64
N THR A 57 -8.96 -4.95 -15.92
CA THR A 57 -8.65 -6.00 -14.95
C THR A 57 -7.57 -6.91 -15.54
N PRO A 58 -6.54 -7.32 -14.79
CA PRO A 58 -5.55 -8.27 -15.28
C PRO A 58 -6.20 -9.59 -15.70
N ARG A 59 -5.73 -10.17 -16.81
CA ARG A 59 -6.33 -11.41 -17.37
C ARG A 59 -6.30 -12.62 -16.42
N TRP A 60 -5.43 -12.60 -15.43
CA TRP A 60 -5.29 -13.67 -14.42
C TRP A 60 -6.16 -13.43 -13.17
N ARG A 61 -6.92 -12.33 -13.12
CA ARG A 61 -7.86 -12.02 -12.05
C ARG A 61 -9.31 -12.24 -12.55
N THR A 62 -10.19 -12.56 -11.61
CA THR A 62 -11.64 -12.56 -11.88
C THR A 62 -12.19 -11.14 -11.91
N ASP A 63 -13.20 -10.91 -12.78
CA ASP A 63 -13.97 -9.67 -12.77
C ASP A 63 -15.11 -9.68 -11.74
N LEU A 64 -15.41 -10.84 -11.15
CA LEU A 64 -16.44 -10.96 -10.14
C LEU A 64 -16.08 -10.14 -8.89
N TYR A 65 -16.96 -9.22 -8.51
CA TYR A 65 -16.74 -8.26 -7.41
C TYR A 65 -15.51 -7.33 -7.58
N ALA A 66 -15.04 -7.17 -8.82
CA ALA A 66 -13.79 -6.45 -9.10
C ALA A 66 -13.83 -4.95 -8.79
N ASN A 67 -15.01 -4.34 -8.64
CA ASN A 67 -15.18 -2.89 -8.48
C ASN A 67 -16.28 -2.51 -7.46
N SER A 68 -16.44 -3.28 -6.40
CA SER A 68 -17.47 -3.06 -5.37
C SER A 68 -16.92 -2.98 -3.94
N GLY A 69 -15.59 -2.88 -3.78
CA GLY A 69 -14.95 -2.83 -2.48
C GLY A 69 -15.17 -1.51 -1.74
N THR A 70 -15.28 -1.58 -0.41
CA THR A 70 -15.31 -0.41 0.47
C THR A 70 -13.89 -0.04 0.88
N LEU A 71 -13.51 1.23 0.70
CA LEU A 71 -12.25 1.75 1.21
C LEU A 71 -12.37 2.03 2.73
N MET A 72 -11.34 1.65 3.46
CA MET A 72 -11.30 1.79 4.93
C MET A 72 -10.06 2.56 5.34
N THR A 73 -10.16 3.29 6.44
CA THR A 73 -9.00 3.78 7.17
C THR A 73 -8.32 2.63 7.92
N HIS A 74 -7.10 2.85 8.39
CA HIS A 74 -6.40 1.87 9.20
C HIS A 74 -7.16 1.53 10.50
N ASP A 75 -7.72 2.54 11.18
CA ASP A 75 -8.55 2.34 12.39
C ASP A 75 -9.80 1.48 12.10
N GLU A 76 -10.49 1.73 10.98
CA GLU A 76 -11.67 0.95 10.55
C GLU A 76 -11.29 -0.50 10.20
N SER A 77 -10.16 -0.69 9.52
CA SER A 77 -9.61 -2.02 9.22
C SER A 77 -9.27 -2.80 10.50
N ILE A 78 -8.65 -2.14 11.49
CA ILE A 78 -8.37 -2.77 12.79
C ILE A 78 -9.67 -3.21 13.48
N ALA A 79 -10.68 -2.34 13.49
CA ALA A 79 -11.96 -2.67 14.11
C ALA A 79 -12.63 -3.88 13.45
N LEU A 80 -12.63 -3.94 12.12
CA LEU A 80 -13.18 -5.06 11.35
C LEU A 80 -12.44 -6.36 11.65
N ILE A 81 -11.11 -6.39 11.53
CA ILE A 81 -10.30 -7.59 11.73
C ILE A 81 -10.42 -8.08 13.18
N LYS A 82 -10.44 -7.16 14.17
CA LYS A 82 -10.69 -7.48 15.56
C LYS A 82 -12.05 -8.17 15.77
N SER A 83 -13.10 -7.67 15.10
CA SER A 83 -14.44 -8.27 15.19
C SER A 83 -14.52 -9.69 14.64
N LEU A 84 -13.63 -10.04 13.71
CA LEU A 84 -13.50 -11.37 13.12
C LEU A 84 -12.62 -12.32 13.98
N GLY A 85 -12.02 -11.84 15.06
CA GLY A 85 -11.09 -12.61 15.89
C GLY A 85 -9.80 -13.02 15.17
N ALA A 86 -9.42 -12.31 14.12
CA ALA A 86 -8.22 -12.60 13.34
C ALA A 86 -7.01 -11.78 13.83
N LYS A 87 -5.81 -12.22 13.47
CA LYS A 87 -4.56 -11.50 13.67
C LYS A 87 -4.29 -10.51 12.54
N PHE A 88 -3.31 -9.64 12.72
CA PHE A 88 -3.05 -8.48 11.85
C PHE A 88 -1.70 -8.60 11.15
N THR A 89 -1.68 -8.37 9.85
CA THR A 89 -0.46 -8.29 9.04
C THR A 89 -0.44 -6.97 8.24
N PRO A 90 -0.36 -5.81 8.94
CA PRO A 90 -0.35 -4.52 8.25
C PRO A 90 0.96 -4.31 7.51
N GLU A 91 0.88 -3.86 6.27
CA GLU A 91 2.03 -3.42 5.50
C GLU A 91 2.14 -1.89 5.52
N LEU A 92 3.30 -1.37 5.94
CA LEU A 92 3.64 0.03 5.78
C LEU A 92 4.15 0.27 4.36
N LYS A 93 3.29 0.76 3.49
CA LYS A 93 3.64 1.07 2.11
C LYS A 93 4.70 2.17 2.03
N ALA A 94 5.64 2.03 1.09
CA ALA A 94 6.57 3.10 0.80
C ALA A 94 5.81 4.34 0.30
N PRO A 95 6.08 5.54 0.85
CA PRO A 95 5.48 6.77 0.36
C PRO A 95 5.88 7.05 -1.09
N GLU A 96 4.91 7.49 -1.89
CA GLU A 96 5.13 7.96 -3.27
C GLU A 96 5.48 9.45 -3.34
N VAL A 97 5.70 10.08 -2.19
CA VAL A 97 6.10 11.48 -2.02
C VAL A 97 7.38 11.57 -1.20
N ALA A 98 8.09 12.69 -1.33
CA ALA A 98 9.27 12.93 -0.51
C ALA A 98 8.89 13.03 0.98
N MET A 99 9.72 12.44 1.83
CA MET A 99 9.57 12.55 3.28
C MET A 99 10.70 13.44 3.84
N PRO A 100 10.42 14.28 4.86
CA PRO A 100 9.15 14.50 5.53
C PRO A 100 8.08 15.13 4.62
N PHE A 101 6.83 14.68 4.76
CA PHE A 101 5.68 15.19 4.01
C PHE A 101 4.95 16.24 4.84
N ASP A 102 4.37 17.25 4.17
CA ASP A 102 3.55 18.30 4.79
C ASP A 102 4.16 18.87 6.10
N GLY A 103 5.38 19.39 5.96
CA GLY A 103 6.16 19.94 7.06
C GLY A 103 7.06 18.92 7.76
N ASP A 104 6.59 18.31 8.84
CA ASP A 104 7.42 17.44 9.71
C ASP A 104 6.96 15.98 9.78
N TYR A 105 6.05 15.54 8.90
CA TYR A 105 5.56 14.17 8.88
C TYR A 105 6.62 13.24 8.28
N SER A 106 7.50 12.73 9.16
CA SER A 106 8.63 11.88 8.77
C SER A 106 8.23 10.42 8.55
N GLN A 107 9.14 9.63 7.96
CA GLN A 107 8.96 8.19 7.81
C GLN A 107 8.78 7.50 9.18
N GLU A 108 9.50 7.94 10.20
CA GLU A 108 9.39 7.40 11.56
C GLU A 108 8.03 7.75 12.19
N LYS A 109 7.50 8.97 11.95
CA LYS A 109 6.14 9.32 12.37
C LYS A 109 5.10 8.42 11.71
N TYR A 110 5.24 8.17 10.41
CA TYR A 110 4.37 7.27 9.67
C TYR A 110 4.42 5.84 10.23
N ALA A 111 5.62 5.31 10.46
CA ALA A 111 5.81 3.99 11.07
C ALA A 111 5.26 3.90 12.50
N SER A 112 5.49 4.94 13.32
CA SER A 112 4.93 5.03 14.69
C SER A 112 3.42 5.06 14.71
N GLN A 113 2.79 5.81 13.80
CA GLN A 113 1.35 5.97 13.73
C GLN A 113 0.65 4.65 13.47
N MET A 114 1.21 3.79 12.62
CA MET A 114 0.66 2.46 12.37
C MET A 114 0.61 1.62 13.65
N ILE A 115 1.68 1.58 14.44
CA ILE A 115 1.71 0.84 15.71
C ILE A 115 0.83 1.49 16.77
N ALA A 116 0.81 2.82 16.84
CA ALA A 116 -0.02 3.56 17.80
C ALA A 116 -1.52 3.26 17.65
N ALA A 117 -1.99 3.01 16.43
CA ALA A 117 -3.37 2.64 16.17
C ALA A 117 -3.76 1.31 16.85
N TYR A 118 -2.89 0.30 16.84
CA TYR A 118 -3.09 -0.97 17.55
C TYR A 118 -3.06 -0.80 19.08
N LYS A 119 -2.09 -0.02 19.58
CA LYS A 119 -1.98 0.30 21.02
C LYS A 119 -3.22 0.99 21.54
N LYS A 120 -3.75 1.96 20.79
CA LYS A 120 -4.95 2.75 21.12
C LYS A 120 -6.18 1.89 21.44
N VAL A 121 -6.34 0.76 20.73
CA VAL A 121 -7.50 -0.14 20.89
C VAL A 121 -7.16 -1.44 21.63
N GLY A 122 -5.98 -1.50 22.25
CA GLY A 122 -5.56 -2.59 23.12
C GLY A 122 -5.33 -3.92 22.39
N ILE A 123 -4.86 -3.88 21.15
CA ILE A 123 -4.46 -5.11 20.44
C ILE A 123 -3.13 -5.61 21.04
N PRO A 124 -3.06 -6.88 21.48
CA PRO A 124 -1.81 -7.46 21.96
C PRO A 124 -0.72 -7.43 20.90
N PRO A 125 0.54 -7.06 21.25
CA PRO A 125 1.64 -7.07 20.29
C PRO A 125 1.81 -8.39 19.55
N GLY A 126 1.61 -9.54 20.23
CA GLY A 126 1.69 -10.88 19.65
C GLY A 126 0.65 -11.21 18.58
N ASP A 127 -0.31 -10.33 18.35
CA ASP A 127 -1.32 -10.48 17.29
C ASP A 127 -1.06 -9.59 16.08
N VAL A 128 0.03 -8.77 16.09
CA VAL A 128 0.36 -7.83 15.02
C VAL A 128 1.72 -8.15 14.39
N PHE A 129 1.72 -8.52 13.13
CA PHE A 129 2.90 -8.81 12.31
C PHE A 129 3.13 -7.63 11.36
N ALA A 130 3.67 -6.53 11.87
CA ALA A 130 3.95 -5.34 11.09
C ALA A 130 5.01 -5.64 10.02
N GLN A 131 4.76 -5.24 8.78
CA GLN A 131 5.65 -5.56 7.67
C GLN A 131 5.96 -4.35 6.80
N SER A 132 7.13 -4.33 6.19
CA SER A 132 7.56 -3.30 5.24
C SER A 132 8.63 -3.85 4.28
N PHE A 133 8.63 -3.35 3.04
CA PHE A 133 9.73 -3.51 2.09
C PHE A 133 10.94 -2.62 2.41
N LYS A 134 10.80 -1.68 3.34
CA LYS A 134 11.91 -0.85 3.82
C LYS A 134 12.47 -1.43 5.12
N LEU A 135 13.69 -1.96 5.05
CA LEU A 135 14.38 -2.50 6.23
C LEU A 135 14.47 -1.46 7.37
N ALA A 136 14.63 -0.18 7.03
CA ALA A 136 14.68 0.90 8.02
C ALA A 136 13.42 0.99 8.89
N ASP A 137 12.21 0.74 8.33
CA ASP A 137 10.97 0.73 9.09
C ASP A 137 10.94 -0.43 10.08
N VAL A 138 11.35 -1.61 9.65
CA VAL A 138 11.42 -2.81 10.51
C VAL A 138 12.40 -2.60 11.66
N LEU A 139 13.61 -2.09 11.37
CA LEU A 139 14.60 -1.79 12.39
C LEU A 139 14.14 -0.68 13.34
N TYR A 140 13.39 0.28 12.84
CA TYR A 140 12.78 1.32 13.67
C TYR A 140 11.80 0.69 14.68
N TRP A 141 10.89 -0.18 14.28
CA TRP A 141 9.97 -0.86 15.20
C TRP A 141 10.71 -1.77 16.20
N VAL A 142 11.71 -2.52 15.75
CA VAL A 142 12.53 -3.35 16.65
C VAL A 142 13.17 -2.50 17.75
N LYS A 143 13.62 -1.29 17.42
CA LYS A 143 14.29 -0.38 18.36
C LYS A 143 13.30 0.38 19.26
N THR A 144 12.22 0.93 18.70
CA THR A 144 11.35 1.88 19.41
C THR A 144 10.09 1.26 19.98
N GLU A 145 9.67 0.13 19.43
CA GLU A 145 8.45 -0.61 19.79
C GLU A 145 8.77 -2.11 19.95
N PRO A 146 9.69 -2.49 20.86
CA PRO A 146 10.27 -3.84 20.87
C PRO A 146 9.24 -4.96 21.01
N ALA A 147 8.10 -4.74 21.69
CA ALA A 147 7.05 -5.73 21.83
C ALA A 147 6.34 -6.03 20.47
N PHE A 148 6.13 -5.01 19.65
CA PHE A 148 5.59 -5.15 18.28
C PHE A 148 6.68 -5.53 17.28
N GLY A 149 7.87 -4.99 17.45
CA GLY A 149 9.04 -5.24 16.59
C GLY A 149 9.57 -6.67 16.67
N ALA A 150 9.29 -7.40 17.78
CA ALA A 150 9.73 -8.78 17.96
C ALA A 150 9.27 -9.74 16.85
N GLN A 151 8.18 -9.43 16.18
CA GLN A 151 7.64 -10.22 15.08
C GLN A 151 7.41 -9.39 13.80
N ALA A 152 8.06 -8.22 13.71
CA ALA A 152 8.03 -7.43 12.49
C ALA A 152 8.69 -8.19 11.32
N VAL A 153 8.14 -8.02 10.14
CA VAL A 153 8.53 -8.76 8.94
C VAL A 153 9.15 -7.82 7.92
N TYR A 154 10.36 -8.13 7.49
CA TYR A 154 10.95 -7.52 6.32
C TYR A 154 10.47 -8.26 5.07
N LEU A 155 9.84 -7.53 4.14
CA LEU A 155 9.38 -8.06 2.86
C LEU A 155 10.50 -7.92 1.82
N GLU A 156 10.69 -8.96 1.01
CA GLU A 156 11.75 -9.02 0.02
C GLU A 156 11.19 -9.27 -1.38
N ASP A 157 11.44 -8.35 -2.31
CA ASP A 157 11.01 -8.43 -3.70
C ASP A 157 12.18 -8.45 -4.72
N ARG A 158 13.42 -8.45 -4.23
CA ARG A 158 14.62 -8.40 -5.09
C ARG A 158 14.86 -9.67 -5.90
N TYR A 159 14.23 -10.80 -5.51
CA TYR A 159 14.38 -12.06 -6.22
C TYR A 159 14.04 -11.95 -7.71
N GLU A 160 13.09 -11.11 -8.09
CA GLU A 160 12.72 -10.87 -9.48
C GLU A 160 13.73 -9.99 -10.23
N LYS A 161 14.47 -9.13 -9.52
CA LYS A 161 15.32 -8.07 -10.11
C LYS A 161 16.81 -8.32 -9.98
N GLN A 162 17.25 -9.11 -8.97
CA GLN A 162 18.65 -9.25 -8.59
C GLN A 162 19.13 -10.70 -8.50
N GLY A 163 18.36 -11.65 -9.06
CA GLY A 163 18.79 -13.05 -9.10
C GLY A 163 18.84 -13.75 -7.75
N LEU A 164 18.05 -13.27 -6.76
CA LEU A 164 17.83 -13.99 -5.52
C LEU A 164 17.15 -15.32 -5.82
N ASP A 165 17.77 -16.42 -5.40
CA ASP A 165 17.20 -17.75 -5.52
C ASP A 165 16.66 -18.18 -4.14
N PRO A 166 15.34 -18.43 -3.98
CA PRO A 166 14.76 -18.88 -2.71
C PRO A 166 15.41 -20.14 -2.14
N ASN A 167 16.02 -20.97 -2.99
CA ASN A 167 16.69 -22.20 -2.61
C ASN A 167 18.19 -22.04 -2.34
N LYS A 168 18.74 -20.83 -2.47
CA LYS A 168 20.16 -20.53 -2.30
C LYS A 168 20.36 -19.38 -1.29
N PRO A 169 20.44 -19.70 0.02
CA PRO A 169 20.59 -18.70 1.08
C PRO A 169 21.77 -17.75 0.89
N GLU A 170 22.83 -18.18 0.23
CA GLU A 170 23.98 -17.35 -0.09
C GLU A 170 23.68 -16.16 -1.02
N THR A 171 22.54 -16.21 -1.72
CA THR A 171 22.08 -15.11 -2.58
C THR A 171 21.29 -14.04 -1.82
N TRP A 172 20.89 -14.31 -0.56
CA TRP A 172 20.04 -13.46 0.27
C TRP A 172 20.84 -12.40 1.05
N LYS A 173 21.77 -11.75 0.40
CA LYS A 173 22.53 -10.67 1.04
C LYS A 173 21.74 -9.36 1.01
N PRO A 174 21.74 -8.59 2.14
CA PRO A 174 21.09 -7.29 2.21
C PRO A 174 21.64 -6.29 1.21
#